data_6e39fafa700c4bb17c19653ae1767815
#
_entry.id   6e39fafa700c4bb17c19653ae1767815
#
_cell.length_a   1.000
_cell.length_b   1.000
_cell.length_c   1.000
_cell.angle_alpha   90.00
_cell.angle_beta   90.00
_cell.angle_gamma   90.00
#
_symmetry.space_group_name_H-M   'P 1'
#
loop_
_entity.id
_entity.type
_entity.pdbx_description
1 polymer ?
#
loop_
_entity_poly.entity_id
_entity_poly.type
_entity_poly.pdbx_seq_one_letter_code
_entity_poly.pdbx_strand_id
1 'polypeptide(L)'
;MEFLTGAVQKEDLGIAEILAGDYEGKNIKVKGAIHTIRDMGEVAFIVLRRRDGLIQCVYEPGKSQFSVDDLKEADTVEVCGTYKSDDRSPNGFELRLDTITILSEPAEPMPLQINKWKLNTSLEAKLNNRAVALRNPRERATFRIQEGITRGFRDFLYNNGFTEIHTPKLGAKSAEGGANPFKLEYFHRPAILQQSPQFYKQMMVGVFDRVFETAPVFRAEKHNTKRHLNEYTSLDFEMGYIDGFEDIMEMETGFLQYTMELLKTSYAKELELLKIKLPDVTSIPRVRFDEAKQRVAEKYNRQFRNPFDLEPEEEVLIGQYFKEEYGSDFVFVTHYPSKKRPFYAMDDPADETYTLSFDLLFRGLEITTGGQRIHDYNKLMEKIAKRGMETEGMESYLSAFKHGMPPHGGLGIGLERLTMQLIGEDNVREATLFPRDLSRLEP
;
A
#
# COMPACT_ATOMS: atom_id res chain seq x y z
N MET A 1 -24.75 14.39 -35.34
CA MET A 1 -24.08 13.35 -34.50
C MET A 1 -22.82 14.00 -34.00
N GLU A 2 -22.67 14.13 -32.68
CA GLU A 2 -21.47 14.69 -32.06
C GLU A 2 -20.53 13.56 -31.64
N PHE A 3 -19.23 13.75 -31.83
CA PHE A 3 -18.19 12.79 -31.43
C PHE A 3 -17.41 13.37 -30.24
N LEU A 4 -17.25 12.58 -29.18
CA LEU A 4 -16.38 12.94 -28.06
C LEU A 4 -14.92 12.70 -28.48
N THR A 5 -14.09 13.74 -28.43
CA THR A 5 -12.72 13.75 -28.99
C THR A 5 -11.63 13.67 -27.93
N GLY A 6 -11.97 13.36 -26.68
CA GLY A 6 -11.00 13.22 -25.59
C GLY A 6 -11.40 13.99 -24.34
N ALA A 7 -10.42 14.28 -23.45
CA ALA A 7 -10.67 14.98 -22.21
C ALA A 7 -11.06 16.45 -22.46
N VAL A 8 -12.10 16.90 -21.80
CA VAL A 8 -12.51 18.32 -21.82
C VAL A 8 -11.51 19.11 -20.97
N GLN A 9 -10.95 20.18 -21.53
CA GLN A 9 -10.20 21.16 -20.73
C GLN A 9 -11.20 21.92 -19.84
N LYS A 10 -10.89 21.98 -18.55
CA LYS A 10 -11.69 22.73 -17.57
C LYS A 10 -11.01 24.06 -17.29
N GLU A 11 -11.80 25.12 -17.11
CA GLU A 11 -11.30 26.42 -16.68
C GLU A 11 -10.80 26.45 -15.22
N ASP A 12 -11.00 25.37 -14.47
CA ASP A 12 -10.60 25.22 -13.08
C ASP A 12 -9.10 24.94 -12.96
N LEU A 13 -8.32 25.92 -12.56
CA LEU A 13 -6.87 25.83 -12.39
C LEU A 13 -6.49 25.03 -11.15
N GLY A 14 -5.52 24.12 -11.28
CA GLY A 14 -4.87 23.44 -10.15
C GLY A 14 -3.87 24.36 -9.42
N ILE A 15 -3.53 24.02 -8.16
CA ILE A 15 -2.55 24.79 -7.37
C ILE A 15 -1.19 24.88 -8.10
N ALA A 16 -0.73 23.77 -8.69
CA ALA A 16 0.52 23.75 -9.44
C ALA A 16 0.48 24.65 -10.68
N GLU A 17 -0.65 24.70 -11.38
CA GLU A 17 -0.86 25.57 -12.54
C GLU A 17 -0.91 27.04 -12.11
N ILE A 18 -1.57 27.34 -10.99
CA ILE A 18 -1.61 28.69 -10.41
C ILE A 18 -0.20 29.17 -10.05
N LEU A 19 0.59 28.32 -9.40
CA LEU A 19 1.97 28.64 -8.99
C LEU A 19 2.95 28.78 -10.18
N ALA A 20 2.70 28.05 -11.27
CA ALA A 20 3.54 28.13 -12.48
C ALA A 20 3.19 29.33 -13.39
N GLY A 21 2.01 29.92 -13.22
CA GLY A 21 1.51 31.00 -14.05
C GLY A 21 1.78 32.39 -13.44
N ASP A 22 1.67 33.41 -14.28
CA ASP A 22 1.69 34.81 -13.86
C ASP A 22 0.26 35.31 -13.67
N TYR A 23 -0.25 35.20 -12.42
CA TYR A 23 -1.63 35.59 -12.08
C TYR A 23 -1.74 36.77 -11.14
N GLU A 24 -0.64 37.45 -10.75
CA GLU A 24 -0.70 38.61 -9.84
C GLU A 24 -1.67 39.68 -10.35
N GLY A 25 -2.63 39.99 -9.51
CA GLY A 25 -3.68 40.96 -9.84
C GLY A 25 -4.73 40.49 -10.87
N LYS A 26 -4.63 39.24 -11.37
CA LYS A 26 -5.61 38.70 -12.32
C LYS A 26 -6.71 37.96 -11.58
N ASN A 27 -7.88 38.01 -12.17
CA ASN A 27 -9.03 37.25 -11.67
C ASN A 27 -8.95 35.81 -12.15
N ILE A 28 -9.03 34.86 -11.23
CA ILE A 28 -9.01 33.43 -11.54
C ILE A 28 -10.19 32.69 -10.93
N LYS A 29 -10.56 31.57 -11.54
CA LYS A 29 -11.67 30.75 -11.14
C LYS A 29 -11.14 29.43 -10.60
N VAL A 30 -11.62 29.00 -9.42
CA VAL A 30 -11.29 27.71 -8.82
C VAL A 30 -12.52 27.06 -8.19
N LYS A 31 -12.53 25.72 -8.18
CA LYS A 31 -13.55 24.89 -7.53
C LYS A 31 -12.95 24.16 -6.34
N GLY A 32 -13.74 24.00 -5.27
CA GLY A 32 -13.31 23.28 -4.10
C GLY A 32 -14.45 23.10 -3.10
N ALA A 33 -14.18 22.42 -2.01
CA ALA A 33 -15.10 22.35 -0.88
C ALA A 33 -14.59 23.22 0.27
N ILE A 34 -15.47 23.96 0.91
CA ILE A 34 -15.13 24.79 2.07
C ILE A 34 -14.63 23.89 3.20
N HIS A 35 -13.37 24.05 3.55
CA HIS A 35 -12.70 23.28 4.60
C HIS A 35 -12.89 23.90 5.98
N THR A 36 -12.83 25.22 6.04
CA THR A 36 -13.12 26.01 7.23
C THR A 36 -13.40 27.47 6.86
N ILE A 37 -14.21 28.13 7.69
CA ILE A 37 -14.48 29.57 7.63
C ILE A 37 -13.98 30.17 8.95
N ARG A 38 -13.22 31.25 8.89
CA ARG A 38 -12.77 32.05 10.03
C ARG A 38 -13.20 33.48 9.82
N ASP A 39 -14.33 33.83 10.42
CA ASP A 39 -14.85 35.17 10.42
C ASP A 39 -14.12 35.99 11.49
N MET A 40 -13.54 37.15 11.07
CA MET A 40 -12.84 38.09 11.94
C MET A 40 -13.57 39.45 12.00
N GLY A 41 -14.79 39.51 11.48
CA GLY A 41 -15.65 40.70 11.44
C GLY A 41 -15.35 41.63 10.25
N GLU A 42 -14.18 42.21 10.14
CA GLU A 42 -13.78 43.07 9.01
C GLU A 42 -13.36 42.28 7.77
N VAL A 43 -12.94 41.04 7.93
CA VAL A 43 -12.58 40.09 6.88
C VAL A 43 -12.94 38.69 7.32
N ALA A 44 -13.21 37.77 6.37
CA ALA A 44 -13.30 36.38 6.67
C ALA A 44 -12.33 35.58 5.78
N PHE A 45 -11.71 34.57 6.37
CA PHE A 45 -10.86 33.64 5.65
C PHE A 45 -11.63 32.34 5.37
N ILE A 46 -11.80 32.02 4.08
CA ILE A 46 -12.46 30.83 3.59
C ILE A 46 -11.38 29.93 3.02
N VAL A 47 -11.14 28.78 3.64
CA VAL A 47 -10.16 27.82 3.15
C VAL A 47 -10.86 26.78 2.30
N LEU A 48 -10.47 26.68 1.04
CA LEU A 48 -10.98 25.67 0.10
C LEU A 48 -10.08 24.44 0.12
N ARG A 49 -10.69 23.27 0.26
CA ARG A 49 -10.04 21.96 0.12
C ARG A 49 -10.20 21.47 -1.30
N ARG A 50 -9.08 21.08 -1.89
CA ARG A 50 -8.98 20.50 -3.22
C ARG A 50 -8.22 19.18 -3.19
N ARG A 51 -8.13 18.49 -4.33
CA ARG A 51 -7.32 17.28 -4.49
C ARG A 51 -5.82 17.52 -4.24
N ASP A 52 -5.32 18.68 -4.64
CA ASP A 52 -3.92 19.11 -4.69
C ASP A 52 -3.49 19.98 -3.50
N GLY A 53 -4.41 20.27 -2.56
CA GLY A 53 -4.11 21.02 -1.35
C GLY A 53 -5.23 21.89 -0.84
N LEU A 54 -4.84 22.91 -0.08
CA LEU A 54 -5.73 23.92 0.48
C LEU A 54 -5.42 25.28 -0.16
N ILE A 55 -6.45 26.06 -0.51
CA ILE A 55 -6.33 27.44 -0.99
C ILE A 55 -6.99 28.35 0.03
N GLN A 56 -6.29 29.40 0.49
CA GLN A 56 -6.86 30.45 1.29
C GLN A 56 -7.54 31.48 0.39
N CYS A 57 -8.78 31.78 0.72
CA CYS A 57 -9.55 32.81 0.08
C CYS A 57 -9.90 33.87 1.13
N VAL A 58 -9.95 35.15 0.73
CA VAL A 58 -10.27 36.27 1.59
C VAL A 58 -11.60 36.90 1.12
N TYR A 59 -12.55 36.92 2.02
CA TYR A 59 -13.80 37.65 1.89
C TYR A 59 -13.66 39.06 2.54
N GLU A 60 -14.05 40.10 1.83
CA GLU A 60 -14.06 41.47 2.33
C GLU A 60 -15.48 42.06 2.19
N PRO A 61 -16.16 42.43 3.31
CA PRO A 61 -17.46 43.04 3.27
C PRO A 61 -17.45 44.29 2.38
N GLY A 62 -18.46 44.41 1.52
CA GLY A 62 -18.60 45.55 0.59
C GLY A 62 -17.74 45.49 -0.67
N LYS A 63 -16.83 44.53 -0.79
CA LYS A 63 -16.08 44.18 -2.02
C LYS A 63 -16.57 42.89 -2.63
N SER A 64 -16.71 41.84 -1.81
CA SER A 64 -17.29 40.59 -2.26
C SER A 64 -18.79 40.72 -2.48
N GLN A 65 -19.31 40.12 -3.56
CA GLN A 65 -20.70 40.18 -4.01
C GLN A 65 -21.62 39.14 -3.39
N PHE A 66 -21.28 38.65 -2.19
CA PHE A 66 -22.04 37.64 -1.43
C PHE A 66 -21.88 37.89 0.08
N SER A 67 -22.69 37.24 0.91
CA SER A 67 -22.51 37.22 2.37
C SER A 67 -21.79 35.96 2.83
N VAL A 68 -20.85 36.09 3.77
CA VAL A 68 -20.19 34.95 4.39
C VAL A 68 -21.17 34.13 5.25
N ASP A 69 -22.23 34.77 5.75
CA ASP A 69 -23.27 34.09 6.55
C ASP A 69 -24.10 33.07 5.77
N ASP A 70 -24.08 33.15 4.44
CA ASP A 70 -24.76 32.22 3.56
C ASP A 70 -23.95 30.92 3.31
N LEU A 71 -22.72 30.86 3.83
CA LEU A 71 -21.78 29.76 3.58
C LEU A 71 -21.67 28.82 4.77
N LYS A 72 -21.48 27.52 4.47
CA LYS A 72 -21.26 26.48 5.47
C LYS A 72 -19.96 25.69 5.19
N GLU A 73 -19.32 25.22 6.24
CA GLU A 73 -18.25 24.22 6.06
C GLU A 73 -18.80 22.99 5.32
N ALA A 74 -18.03 22.48 4.37
CA ALA A 74 -18.35 21.43 3.42
C ALA A 74 -19.23 21.83 2.22
N ASP A 75 -19.68 23.07 2.08
CA ASP A 75 -20.23 23.54 0.80
C ASP A 75 -19.21 23.28 -0.31
N THR A 76 -19.68 22.74 -1.41
CA THR A 76 -18.89 22.65 -2.65
C THR A 76 -19.17 23.91 -3.46
N VAL A 77 -18.12 24.62 -3.82
CA VAL A 77 -18.24 25.94 -4.41
C VAL A 77 -17.36 26.13 -5.64
N GLU A 78 -17.78 27.03 -6.53
CA GLU A 78 -16.94 27.66 -7.53
C GLU A 78 -16.73 29.11 -7.06
N VAL A 79 -15.49 29.55 -6.94
CA VAL A 79 -15.12 30.90 -6.56
C VAL A 79 -14.39 31.59 -7.70
N CYS A 80 -14.64 32.89 -7.81
CA CYS A 80 -13.92 33.79 -8.68
C CYS A 80 -13.31 34.90 -7.82
N GLY A 81 -12.02 35.14 -8.00
CA GLY A 81 -11.33 36.15 -7.19
C GLY A 81 -9.97 36.52 -7.72
N THR A 82 -9.49 37.68 -7.27
CA THR A 82 -8.19 38.19 -7.67
C THR A 82 -7.07 37.49 -6.92
N TYR A 83 -6.12 36.90 -7.66
CA TYR A 83 -4.89 36.34 -7.11
C TYR A 83 -4.02 37.41 -6.49
N LYS A 84 -3.49 37.15 -5.32
CA LYS A 84 -2.53 37.99 -4.63
C LYS A 84 -1.46 37.14 -3.96
N SER A 85 -0.20 37.44 -4.23
CA SER A 85 0.95 36.85 -3.51
C SER A 85 0.91 37.29 -2.04
N ASP A 86 1.00 36.34 -1.12
CA ASP A 86 1.13 36.53 0.33
C ASP A 86 1.87 35.39 0.97
N ASP A 87 3.10 35.59 1.41
CA ASP A 87 3.99 34.58 2.01
C ASP A 87 3.42 33.98 3.32
N ARG A 88 2.43 34.64 3.94
CA ARG A 88 1.75 34.13 5.15
C ARG A 88 0.66 33.12 4.83
N SER A 89 0.22 33.07 3.57
CA SER A 89 -0.84 32.18 3.11
C SER A 89 -0.29 30.80 2.75
N PRO A 90 -1.07 29.71 2.92
CA PRO A 90 -0.72 28.41 2.36
C PRO A 90 -0.39 28.54 0.87
N ASN A 91 0.68 27.90 0.41
CA ASN A 91 1.20 27.99 -0.95
C ASN A 91 1.72 29.39 -1.40
N GLY A 92 1.87 30.38 -0.51
CA GLY A 92 2.43 31.68 -0.85
C GLY A 92 1.47 32.63 -1.58
N PHE A 93 0.17 32.34 -1.60
CA PHE A 93 -0.84 33.19 -2.22
C PHE A 93 -2.22 33.08 -1.57
N GLU A 94 -3.07 34.06 -1.83
CA GLU A 94 -4.48 34.03 -1.48
C GLU A 94 -5.35 34.52 -2.66
N LEU A 95 -6.63 34.18 -2.64
CA LEU A 95 -7.63 34.69 -3.58
C LEU A 95 -8.54 35.69 -2.86
N ARG A 96 -8.53 36.93 -3.30
CA ARG A 96 -9.51 37.93 -2.84
C ARG A 96 -10.80 37.74 -3.62
N LEU A 97 -11.82 37.26 -2.91
CA LEU A 97 -13.06 36.78 -3.52
C LEU A 97 -13.95 37.94 -4.03
N ASP A 98 -14.32 37.85 -5.29
CA ASP A 98 -15.36 38.69 -5.91
C ASP A 98 -16.72 37.98 -5.81
N THR A 99 -16.81 36.74 -6.29
CA THR A 99 -18.05 35.97 -6.34
C THR A 99 -17.84 34.55 -5.86
N ILE A 100 -18.91 33.92 -5.36
CA ILE A 100 -19.01 32.52 -5.01
C ILE A 100 -20.33 31.96 -5.54
N THR A 101 -20.26 30.74 -6.07
CA THR A 101 -21.44 29.99 -6.50
C THR A 101 -21.43 28.66 -5.73
N ILE A 102 -22.47 28.38 -4.97
CA ILE A 102 -22.67 27.12 -4.28
C ILE A 102 -23.10 26.08 -5.32
N LEU A 103 -22.32 25.03 -5.46
CA LEU A 103 -22.58 23.90 -6.37
C LEU A 103 -23.37 22.80 -5.66
N SER A 104 -23.13 22.62 -4.35
CA SER A 104 -23.82 21.65 -3.50
C SER A 104 -23.63 22.01 -2.03
N GLU A 105 -24.67 21.85 -1.23
CA GLU A 105 -24.65 22.04 0.22
C GLU A 105 -24.65 20.72 0.96
N PRO A 106 -24.01 20.62 2.16
CA PRO A 106 -24.15 19.46 3.03
C PRO A 106 -25.56 19.43 3.65
N ALA A 107 -26.17 18.25 3.69
CA ALA A 107 -27.46 18.05 4.35
C ALA A 107 -27.35 18.12 5.89
N GLU A 108 -26.17 17.76 6.43
CA GLU A 108 -25.88 17.75 7.86
C GLU A 108 -24.45 18.23 8.13
N PRO A 109 -24.17 18.78 9.32
CA PRO A 109 -22.81 19.11 9.72
C PRO A 109 -21.88 17.88 9.71
N MET A 110 -20.59 18.09 9.39
CA MET A 110 -19.61 17.01 9.43
C MET A 110 -19.46 16.41 10.83
N PRO A 111 -19.49 15.08 10.98
CA PRO A 111 -19.36 14.41 12.28
C PRO A 111 -17.95 14.50 12.87
N LEU A 112 -16.96 14.92 12.09
CA LEU A 112 -15.55 15.04 12.50
C LEU A 112 -15.01 16.43 12.15
N GLN A 113 -14.23 17.01 13.05
CA GLN A 113 -13.53 18.29 12.81
C GLN A 113 -12.28 18.06 11.93
N ILE A 114 -12.47 18.05 10.63
CA ILE A 114 -11.40 17.76 9.65
C ILE A 114 -10.36 18.89 9.48
N ASN A 115 -10.62 20.08 10.00
CA ASN A 115 -9.76 21.26 9.91
C ASN A 115 -8.60 21.29 10.92
N LYS A 116 -8.47 20.28 11.77
CA LYS A 116 -7.35 20.13 12.71
C LYS A 116 -6.17 19.45 12.04
N TRP A 117 -4.94 19.76 12.48
CA TRP A 117 -3.72 19.11 12.01
C TRP A 117 -3.77 17.58 12.12
N LYS A 118 -4.23 17.07 13.25
CA LYS A 118 -4.50 15.66 13.51
C LYS A 118 -5.92 15.52 14.02
N LEU A 119 -6.64 14.52 13.53
CA LEU A 119 -7.97 14.21 14.05
C LEU A 119 -7.85 13.71 15.49
N ASN A 120 -8.46 14.42 16.42
CA ASN A 120 -8.50 14.04 17.84
C ASN A 120 -9.70 13.13 18.09
N THR A 121 -9.63 11.91 17.56
CA THR A 121 -10.69 10.91 17.68
C THR A 121 -10.12 9.50 17.65
N SER A 122 -10.91 8.51 18.09
CA SER A 122 -10.50 7.10 18.04
C SER A 122 -10.38 6.58 16.61
N LEU A 123 -9.59 5.52 16.43
CA LEU A 123 -9.49 4.83 15.15
C LEU A 123 -10.87 4.34 14.67
N GLU A 124 -11.68 3.80 15.58
CA GLU A 124 -13.03 3.33 15.26
C GLU A 124 -13.91 4.47 14.71
N ALA A 125 -13.90 5.65 15.34
CA ALA A 125 -14.65 6.80 14.85
C ALA A 125 -14.15 7.28 13.48
N LYS A 126 -12.82 7.24 13.22
CA LYS A 126 -12.26 7.50 11.89
C LYS A 126 -12.75 6.50 10.85
N LEU A 127 -12.80 5.22 11.19
CA LEU A 127 -13.22 4.17 10.28
C LEU A 127 -14.72 4.22 10.01
N ASN A 128 -15.56 4.48 11.02
CA ASN A 128 -17.01 4.62 10.86
C ASN A 128 -17.40 5.85 10.03
N ASN A 129 -16.53 6.86 9.99
CA ASN A 129 -16.72 8.08 9.20
C ASN A 129 -15.62 8.22 8.14
N ARG A 130 -15.19 7.13 7.52
CA ARG A 130 -13.95 7.07 6.73
C ARG A 130 -13.90 8.12 5.62
N ALA A 131 -14.99 8.24 4.84
CA ALA A 131 -15.07 9.22 3.75
C ALA A 131 -14.95 10.68 4.23
N VAL A 132 -15.40 10.97 5.44
CA VAL A 132 -15.26 12.30 6.06
C VAL A 132 -13.87 12.47 6.67
N ALA A 133 -13.37 11.46 7.41
CA ALA A 133 -12.04 11.48 8.01
C ALA A 133 -10.94 11.74 6.97
N LEU A 134 -11.05 11.11 5.80
CA LEU A 134 -10.09 11.27 4.69
C LEU A 134 -10.18 12.65 3.99
N ARG A 135 -11.15 13.50 4.33
CA ARG A 135 -11.13 14.90 3.92
C ARG A 135 -10.07 15.70 4.67
N ASN A 136 -9.58 15.21 5.82
CA ASN A 136 -8.40 15.79 6.48
C ASN A 136 -7.15 15.56 5.63
N PRO A 137 -6.32 16.59 5.35
CA PRO A 137 -5.14 16.47 4.50
C PRO A 137 -4.13 15.43 4.99
N ARG A 138 -3.91 15.31 6.30
CA ARG A 138 -2.97 14.36 6.89
C ARG A 138 -3.46 12.92 6.74
N GLU A 139 -4.73 12.64 7.06
CA GLU A 139 -5.30 11.30 6.88
C GLU A 139 -5.26 10.86 5.40
N ARG A 140 -5.54 11.79 4.49
CA ARG A 140 -5.44 11.56 3.04
C ARG A 140 -4.03 11.31 2.56
N ALA A 141 -3.03 11.97 3.15
CA ALA A 141 -1.63 11.83 2.75
C ALA A 141 -1.13 10.38 2.89
N THR A 142 -1.61 9.61 3.86
CA THR A 142 -1.31 8.17 4.00
C THR A 142 -1.61 7.41 2.70
N PHE A 143 -2.76 7.65 2.09
CA PHE A 143 -3.17 6.95 0.86
C PHE A 143 -2.51 7.51 -0.40
N ARG A 144 -2.01 8.75 -0.34
CA ARG A 144 -1.12 9.27 -1.39
C ARG A 144 0.25 8.59 -1.35
N ILE A 145 0.80 8.35 -0.16
CA ILE A 145 2.03 7.55 -0.01
C ILE A 145 1.81 6.11 -0.49
N GLN A 146 0.68 5.49 -0.13
CA GLN A 146 0.31 4.15 -0.60
C GLN A 146 0.18 4.07 -2.14
N GLU A 147 -0.43 5.09 -2.76
CA GLU A 147 -0.45 5.25 -4.22
C GLU A 147 0.95 5.31 -4.80
N GLY A 148 1.86 6.10 -4.17
CA GLY A 148 3.25 6.22 -4.58
C GLY A 148 4.00 4.88 -4.52
N ILE A 149 3.76 4.06 -3.48
CA ILE A 149 4.32 2.71 -3.37
C ILE A 149 3.82 1.82 -4.52
N THR A 150 2.52 1.81 -4.77
CA THR A 150 1.92 1.00 -5.86
C THR A 150 2.40 1.45 -7.24
N ARG A 151 2.51 2.76 -7.46
CA ARG A 151 3.08 3.32 -8.67
C ARG A 151 4.55 2.91 -8.84
N GLY A 152 5.35 3.05 -7.79
CA GLY A 152 6.77 2.65 -7.79
C GLY A 152 6.95 1.17 -8.14
N PHE A 153 6.09 0.29 -7.61
CA PHE A 153 6.09 -1.13 -7.93
C PHE A 153 5.82 -1.37 -9.43
N ARG A 154 4.77 -0.77 -9.97
CA ARG A 154 4.43 -0.91 -11.40
C ARG A 154 5.50 -0.34 -12.30
N ASP A 155 5.90 0.92 -12.08
CA ASP A 155 6.89 1.60 -12.92
C ASP A 155 8.22 0.84 -12.94
N PHE A 156 8.68 0.37 -11.77
CA PHE A 156 9.91 -0.40 -11.64
C PHE A 156 9.85 -1.73 -12.41
N LEU A 157 8.77 -2.49 -12.24
CA LEU A 157 8.63 -3.81 -12.88
C LEU A 157 8.43 -3.69 -14.39
N TYR A 158 7.66 -2.73 -14.88
CA TYR A 158 7.58 -2.46 -16.33
C TYR A 158 8.94 -2.11 -16.92
N ASN A 159 9.73 -1.29 -16.24
CA ASN A 159 11.09 -0.94 -16.68
C ASN A 159 12.07 -2.13 -16.64
N ASN A 160 11.75 -3.20 -15.90
CA ASN A 160 12.53 -4.43 -15.82
C ASN A 160 11.93 -5.59 -16.64
N GLY A 161 11.04 -5.29 -17.60
CA GLY A 161 10.50 -6.25 -18.56
C GLY A 161 9.45 -7.21 -18.01
N PHE A 162 8.78 -6.85 -16.91
CA PHE A 162 7.66 -7.64 -16.39
C PHE A 162 6.36 -7.30 -17.12
N THR A 163 5.50 -8.32 -17.25
CA THR A 163 4.12 -8.19 -17.75
C THR A 163 3.14 -8.17 -16.60
N GLU A 164 2.29 -7.15 -16.52
CA GLU A 164 1.17 -7.14 -15.53
C GLU A 164 0.11 -8.14 -15.97
N ILE A 165 -0.28 -9.03 -15.06
CA ILE A 165 -1.33 -10.01 -15.28
C ILE A 165 -2.49 -9.76 -14.31
N HIS A 166 -3.67 -10.22 -14.69
CA HIS A 166 -4.88 -10.12 -13.87
C HIS A 166 -5.49 -11.51 -13.72
N THR A 167 -5.44 -12.03 -12.49
CA THR A 167 -5.84 -13.41 -12.22
C THR A 167 -7.14 -13.48 -11.45
N PRO A 168 -7.94 -14.56 -11.62
CA PRO A 168 -9.19 -14.71 -10.88
C PRO A 168 -8.94 -14.87 -9.38
N LYS A 169 -9.85 -14.28 -8.59
CA LYS A 169 -9.85 -14.40 -7.11
C LYS A 169 -10.87 -15.41 -6.60
N LEU A 170 -11.69 -15.96 -7.49
CA LEU A 170 -12.50 -17.15 -7.24
C LEU A 170 -11.75 -18.37 -7.75
N GLY A 171 -11.64 -19.41 -6.94
CA GLY A 171 -10.95 -20.64 -7.32
C GLY A 171 -11.50 -21.86 -6.60
N ALA A 172 -11.17 -23.04 -7.12
CA ALA A 172 -11.57 -24.30 -6.50
C ALA A 172 -10.61 -24.71 -5.36
N LYS A 173 -9.35 -24.28 -5.44
CA LYS A 173 -8.29 -24.67 -4.50
C LYS A 173 -7.30 -23.52 -4.27
N SER A 174 -6.69 -23.48 -3.09
CA SER A 174 -5.62 -22.54 -2.73
C SER A 174 -4.25 -23.22 -2.84
N ALA A 175 -3.24 -22.42 -3.22
CA ALA A 175 -1.84 -22.82 -3.15
C ALA A 175 -1.30 -22.77 -1.71
N GLU A 176 -1.90 -21.95 -0.86
CA GLU A 176 -1.42 -21.69 0.49
C GLU A 176 -1.98 -22.74 1.47
N GLY A 177 -1.10 -23.56 2.03
CA GLY A 177 -1.48 -24.64 2.97
C GLY A 177 -1.65 -24.19 4.42
N GLY A 178 -1.22 -22.95 4.76
CA GLY A 178 -1.11 -22.49 6.15
C GLY A 178 -2.25 -21.61 6.67
N ALA A 179 -3.01 -20.97 5.78
CA ALA A 179 -4.09 -20.08 6.15
C ALA A 179 -5.46 -20.66 5.77
N ASN A 180 -6.51 -20.33 6.52
CA ASN A 180 -7.86 -20.77 6.19
C ASN A 180 -8.44 -19.89 5.07
N PRO A 181 -8.93 -20.46 3.95
CA PRO A 181 -9.61 -19.70 2.92
C PRO A 181 -11.03 -19.37 3.32
N PHE A 182 -11.58 -18.26 2.82
CA PHE A 182 -13.02 -18.04 2.79
C PHE A 182 -13.67 -19.01 1.82
N LYS A 183 -14.62 -19.83 2.31
CA LYS A 183 -15.37 -20.79 1.52
C LYS A 183 -16.70 -20.18 1.11
N LEU A 184 -17.11 -20.42 -0.12
CA LEU A 184 -18.36 -19.94 -0.68
C LEU A 184 -18.98 -20.98 -1.63
N GLU A 185 -20.23 -20.81 -1.96
CA GLU A 185 -20.92 -21.58 -2.99
C GLU A 185 -20.87 -20.82 -4.32
N TYR A 186 -20.43 -21.50 -5.38
CA TYR A 186 -20.37 -20.96 -6.72
C TYR A 186 -21.17 -21.84 -7.68
N PHE A 187 -22.40 -21.44 -7.99
CA PHE A 187 -23.33 -22.22 -8.86
C PHE A 187 -23.36 -23.70 -8.49
N HIS A 188 -23.69 -24.02 -7.23
CA HIS A 188 -23.76 -25.39 -6.68
C HIS A 188 -22.42 -26.15 -6.62
N ARG A 189 -21.29 -25.45 -6.74
CA ARG A 189 -19.95 -25.99 -6.54
C ARG A 189 -19.25 -25.26 -5.38
N PRO A 190 -18.44 -25.97 -4.58
CA PRO A 190 -17.61 -25.31 -3.58
C PRO A 190 -16.53 -24.45 -4.26
N ALA A 191 -16.35 -23.25 -3.76
CA ALA A 191 -15.29 -22.33 -4.18
C ALA A 191 -14.66 -21.66 -2.97
N ILE A 192 -13.53 -21.00 -3.20
CA ILE A 192 -12.82 -20.22 -2.22
C ILE A 192 -12.44 -18.86 -2.79
N LEU A 193 -12.20 -17.89 -1.90
CA LEU A 193 -11.48 -16.67 -2.26
C LEU A 193 -9.97 -16.95 -2.17
N GLN A 194 -9.22 -16.52 -3.20
CA GLN A 194 -7.78 -16.78 -3.31
C GLN A 194 -7.00 -15.99 -2.27
N GLN A 195 -6.03 -16.67 -1.64
CA GLN A 195 -5.13 -16.12 -0.63
C GLN A 195 -3.87 -15.49 -1.22
N SER A 196 -3.59 -15.79 -2.49
CA SER A 196 -2.45 -15.34 -3.28
C SER A 196 -2.69 -15.71 -4.76
N PRO A 197 -2.11 -15.01 -5.73
CA PRO A 197 -2.13 -15.42 -7.14
C PRO A 197 -1.11 -16.53 -7.46
N GLN A 198 -0.60 -17.27 -6.48
CA GLN A 198 0.57 -18.13 -6.58
C GLN A 198 0.53 -19.14 -7.73
N PHE A 199 -0.58 -19.87 -7.91
CA PHE A 199 -0.70 -20.80 -9.03
C PHE A 199 -0.57 -20.10 -10.37
N TYR A 200 -1.24 -18.96 -10.51
CA TYR A 200 -1.30 -18.24 -11.76
C TYR A 200 0.03 -17.57 -12.12
N LYS A 201 0.66 -16.89 -11.17
CA LYS A 201 1.93 -16.21 -11.43
C LYS A 201 3.04 -17.20 -11.79
N GLN A 202 3.08 -18.38 -11.14
CA GLN A 202 4.02 -19.45 -11.52
C GLN A 202 3.73 -19.97 -12.94
N MET A 203 2.48 -20.33 -13.27
CA MET A 203 2.13 -20.78 -14.63
C MET A 203 2.50 -19.76 -15.69
N MET A 204 2.27 -18.47 -15.41
CA MET A 204 2.50 -17.39 -16.37
C MET A 204 3.98 -17.05 -16.59
N VAL A 205 4.88 -17.44 -15.69
CA VAL A 205 6.33 -17.40 -15.95
C VAL A 205 6.71 -18.26 -17.14
N GLY A 206 6.07 -19.42 -17.32
CA GLY A 206 6.28 -20.26 -18.51
C GLY A 206 5.78 -19.65 -19.83
N VAL A 207 5.11 -18.48 -19.77
CA VAL A 207 4.53 -17.78 -20.93
C VAL A 207 5.21 -16.43 -21.18
N PHE A 208 5.47 -15.66 -20.12
CA PHE A 208 5.94 -14.27 -20.18
C PHE A 208 7.32 -14.05 -19.57
N ASP A 209 7.97 -15.10 -19.05
CA ASP A 209 9.23 -15.09 -18.30
C ASP A 209 9.18 -14.29 -16.97
N ARG A 210 8.56 -13.11 -16.99
CA ARG A 210 8.44 -12.20 -15.83
C ARG A 210 7.03 -11.64 -15.76
N VAL A 211 6.37 -11.84 -14.63
CA VAL A 211 5.00 -11.38 -14.41
C VAL A 211 4.83 -10.73 -13.06
N PHE A 212 3.87 -9.83 -12.97
CA PHE A 212 3.45 -9.24 -11.69
C PHE A 212 1.95 -8.98 -11.64
N GLU A 213 1.42 -8.87 -10.44
CA GLU A 213 0.03 -8.51 -10.19
C GLU A 213 -0.08 -7.62 -8.95
N THR A 214 -0.93 -6.61 -9.01
CA THR A 214 -1.38 -5.84 -7.84
C THR A 214 -2.86 -6.10 -7.65
N ALA A 215 -3.24 -6.85 -6.62
CA ALA A 215 -4.62 -7.30 -6.47
C ALA A 215 -5.00 -7.62 -5.02
N PRO A 216 -6.31 -7.59 -4.69
CA PRO A 216 -6.79 -8.06 -3.40
C PRO A 216 -6.58 -9.55 -3.22
N VAL A 217 -6.23 -9.94 -2.00
CA VAL A 217 -6.13 -11.33 -1.53
C VAL A 217 -6.87 -11.48 -0.21
N PHE A 218 -7.30 -12.72 0.08
CA PHE A 218 -8.27 -12.99 1.14
C PHE A 218 -7.75 -14.07 2.09
N ARG A 219 -7.78 -13.79 3.40
CA ARG A 219 -7.36 -14.74 4.44
C ARG A 219 -8.38 -14.79 5.55
N ALA A 220 -9.04 -15.93 5.75
CA ALA A 220 -10.03 -16.14 6.81
C ALA A 220 -9.35 -16.38 8.17
N GLU A 221 -8.42 -15.52 8.53
CA GLU A 221 -7.72 -15.60 9.81
C GLU A 221 -8.61 -15.13 10.96
N LYS A 222 -8.63 -15.90 12.05
CA LYS A 222 -9.45 -15.63 13.22
C LYS A 222 -8.72 -14.78 14.28
N HIS A 223 -7.71 -14.01 13.86
CA HIS A 223 -6.92 -13.17 14.74
C HIS A 223 -7.27 -11.69 14.54
N ASN A 224 -7.72 -11.03 15.59
CA ASN A 224 -7.96 -9.59 15.58
C ASN A 224 -6.76 -8.84 16.16
N THR A 225 -5.66 -8.80 15.44
CA THR A 225 -4.45 -8.10 15.86
C THR A 225 -4.23 -6.82 15.03
N LYS A 226 -3.30 -5.97 15.47
CA LYS A 226 -2.94 -4.73 14.77
C LYS A 226 -2.26 -4.94 13.40
N ARG A 227 -1.85 -6.18 13.08
CA ARG A 227 -1.07 -6.53 11.87
C ARG A 227 -1.80 -7.42 10.88
N HIS A 228 -3.06 -7.83 11.16
CA HIS A 228 -3.84 -8.73 10.34
C HIS A 228 -5.11 -8.09 9.80
N LEU A 229 -5.40 -8.40 8.55
CA LEU A 229 -6.63 -8.10 7.81
C LEU A 229 -7.12 -9.38 7.14
N ASN A 230 -8.43 -9.47 6.89
CA ASN A 230 -9.02 -10.57 6.14
C ASN A 230 -9.02 -10.34 4.62
N GLU A 231 -8.89 -9.09 4.20
CA GLU A 231 -8.68 -8.67 2.82
C GLU A 231 -7.62 -7.57 2.80
N TYR A 232 -6.61 -7.72 1.95
CA TYR A 232 -5.55 -6.74 1.76
C TYR A 232 -5.02 -6.77 0.33
N THR A 233 -4.29 -5.73 -0.07
CA THR A 233 -3.66 -5.66 -1.39
C THR A 233 -2.29 -6.32 -1.35
N SER A 234 -2.11 -7.33 -2.21
CA SER A 234 -0.81 -7.97 -2.43
C SER A 234 -0.14 -7.39 -3.67
N LEU A 235 1.14 -7.08 -3.53
CA LEU A 235 2.04 -6.75 -4.63
C LEU A 235 2.88 -8.00 -4.91
N ASP A 236 2.56 -8.70 -5.97
CA ASP A 236 3.16 -9.98 -6.33
C ASP A 236 3.99 -9.88 -7.58
N PHE A 237 5.18 -10.48 -7.60
CA PHE A 237 5.86 -10.80 -8.85
C PHE A 237 6.45 -12.21 -8.84
N GLU A 238 6.70 -12.73 -10.04
CA GLU A 238 7.38 -14.01 -10.27
C GLU A 238 8.24 -13.86 -11.52
N MET A 239 9.49 -14.37 -11.49
CA MET A 239 10.43 -14.30 -12.62
C MET A 239 11.15 -15.63 -12.84
N GLY A 240 11.31 -15.97 -14.10
CA GLY A 240 12.02 -17.14 -14.58
C GLY A 240 13.48 -16.86 -14.92
N TYR A 241 14.20 -17.96 -15.22
CA TYR A 241 15.61 -17.96 -15.60
C TYR A 241 16.52 -17.34 -14.54
N ILE A 242 16.20 -17.56 -13.26
CA ILE A 242 16.99 -17.13 -12.13
C ILE A 242 18.18 -18.05 -11.92
N ASP A 243 19.29 -17.51 -11.43
CA ASP A 243 20.46 -18.27 -10.99
C ASP A 243 20.29 -18.76 -9.53
N GLY A 244 19.59 -17.98 -8.71
CA GLY A 244 19.27 -18.31 -7.33
C GLY A 244 18.16 -17.41 -6.77
N PHE A 245 17.73 -17.67 -5.54
CA PHE A 245 16.72 -16.86 -4.87
C PHE A 245 17.22 -15.46 -4.50
N GLU A 246 18.54 -15.25 -4.55
CA GLU A 246 19.17 -13.94 -4.42
C GLU A 246 18.68 -12.96 -5.48
N ASP A 247 18.42 -13.43 -6.70
CA ASP A 247 17.91 -12.58 -7.80
C ASP A 247 16.57 -11.93 -7.43
N ILE A 248 15.75 -12.63 -6.63
CA ILE A 248 14.45 -12.14 -6.17
C ILE A 248 14.66 -11.05 -5.11
N MET A 249 15.60 -11.25 -4.17
CA MET A 249 15.94 -10.24 -3.15
C MET A 249 16.54 -8.98 -3.77
N GLU A 250 17.40 -9.12 -4.79
CA GLU A 250 17.97 -8.00 -5.53
C GLU A 250 16.87 -7.22 -6.29
N MET A 251 15.93 -7.91 -6.91
CA MET A 251 14.80 -7.28 -7.59
C MET A 251 13.91 -6.51 -6.60
N GLU A 252 13.63 -7.08 -5.41
CA GLU A 252 12.90 -6.39 -4.36
C GLU A 252 13.66 -5.17 -3.82
N THR A 253 14.97 -5.30 -3.60
CA THR A 253 15.82 -4.19 -3.17
C THR A 253 15.78 -3.05 -4.19
N GLY A 254 15.89 -3.36 -5.49
CA GLY A 254 15.77 -2.38 -6.57
C GLY A 254 14.40 -1.70 -6.61
N PHE A 255 13.33 -2.44 -6.40
CA PHE A 255 11.99 -1.87 -6.26
C PHE A 255 11.90 -0.88 -5.10
N LEU A 256 12.42 -1.23 -3.94
CA LEU A 256 12.41 -0.34 -2.77
C LEU A 256 13.24 0.93 -3.03
N GLN A 257 14.43 0.81 -3.63
CA GLN A 257 15.27 1.96 -4.02
C GLN A 257 14.51 2.91 -4.96
N TYR A 258 13.94 2.37 -6.03
CA TYR A 258 13.15 3.14 -7.00
C TYR A 258 11.97 3.85 -6.33
N THR A 259 11.26 3.13 -5.47
CA THR A 259 10.07 3.65 -4.79
C THR A 259 10.42 4.76 -3.80
N MET A 260 11.50 4.62 -3.02
CA MET A 260 11.93 5.69 -2.09
C MET A 260 12.31 6.96 -2.84
N GLU A 261 12.99 6.86 -4.00
CA GLU A 261 13.32 8.03 -4.82
C GLU A 261 12.07 8.65 -5.48
N LEU A 262 11.12 7.84 -5.93
CA LEU A 262 9.84 8.32 -6.45
C LEU A 262 9.04 9.07 -5.37
N LEU A 263 9.00 8.54 -4.15
CA LEU A 263 8.32 9.20 -3.03
C LEU A 263 8.98 10.54 -2.69
N LYS A 264 10.31 10.58 -2.63
CA LYS A 264 11.07 11.79 -2.35
C LYS A 264 10.83 12.90 -3.39
N THR A 265 10.71 12.55 -4.66
CA THR A 265 10.56 13.52 -5.75
C THR A 265 9.10 13.89 -6.01
N SER A 266 8.19 12.92 -6.06
CA SER A 266 6.81 13.13 -6.50
C SER A 266 5.80 13.27 -5.36
N TYR A 267 6.17 12.88 -4.11
CA TYR A 267 5.29 12.88 -2.94
C TYR A 267 5.90 13.64 -1.75
N ALA A 268 6.79 14.59 -2.03
CA ALA A 268 7.52 15.35 -1.00
C ALA A 268 6.58 16.07 -0.02
N LYS A 269 5.46 16.62 -0.49
CA LYS A 269 4.45 17.29 0.34
C LYS A 269 3.83 16.33 1.35
N GLU A 270 3.52 15.12 0.93
CA GLU A 270 2.93 14.08 1.77
C GLU A 270 3.94 13.57 2.81
N LEU A 271 5.21 13.38 2.40
CA LEU A 271 6.29 13.02 3.32
C LEU A 271 6.48 14.07 4.42
N GLU A 272 6.48 15.36 4.05
CA GLU A 272 6.57 16.46 5.00
C GLU A 272 5.36 16.52 5.94
N LEU A 273 4.15 16.43 5.38
CA LEU A 273 2.89 16.47 6.14
C LEU A 273 2.80 15.34 7.17
N LEU A 274 3.27 14.15 6.82
CA LEU A 274 3.29 12.99 7.70
C LEU A 274 4.56 12.92 8.56
N LYS A 275 5.55 13.79 8.30
CA LYS A 275 6.89 13.79 8.94
C LYS A 275 7.63 12.47 8.76
N ILE A 276 7.50 11.86 7.58
CA ILE A 276 8.14 10.60 7.25
C ILE A 276 9.63 10.84 6.95
N LYS A 277 10.47 10.06 7.62
CA LYS A 277 11.88 9.89 7.23
C LYS A 277 11.97 8.60 6.45
N LEU A 278 12.31 8.72 5.15
CA LEU A 278 12.50 7.55 4.30
C LEU A 278 13.68 6.72 4.83
N PRO A 279 13.55 5.38 4.84
CA PRO A 279 14.64 4.49 5.23
C PRO A 279 15.75 4.48 4.17
N ASP A 280 16.98 4.19 4.59
CA ASP A 280 18.04 3.88 3.66
C ASP A 280 17.85 2.45 3.12
N VAL A 281 17.82 2.33 1.81
CA VAL A 281 17.65 1.08 1.05
C VAL A 281 18.80 0.85 0.06
N THR A 282 19.92 1.54 0.24
CA THR A 282 21.11 1.40 -0.62
C THR A 282 21.62 -0.04 -0.61
N SER A 283 21.60 -0.67 0.55
CA SER A 283 21.86 -2.11 0.71
C SER A 283 21.05 -2.67 1.88
N ILE A 284 20.52 -3.89 1.71
CA ILE A 284 19.74 -4.55 2.74
C ILE A 284 20.52 -5.76 3.25
N PRO A 285 20.81 -5.85 4.56
CA PRO A 285 21.50 -7.00 5.12
C PRO A 285 20.66 -8.27 5.04
N ARG A 286 21.33 -9.43 4.95
CA ARG A 286 20.71 -10.74 5.01
C ARG A 286 21.30 -11.61 6.12
N VAL A 287 20.48 -12.47 6.68
CA VAL A 287 20.88 -13.41 7.73
C VAL A 287 20.10 -14.71 7.56
N ARG A 288 20.68 -15.85 7.87
CA ARG A 288 19.96 -17.13 7.91
C ARG A 288 19.01 -17.17 9.11
N PHE A 289 17.92 -17.89 8.97
CA PHE A 289 16.88 -18.05 9.99
C PHE A 289 17.44 -18.53 11.35
N ASP A 290 18.23 -19.58 11.34
CA ASP A 290 18.86 -20.16 12.53
C ASP A 290 19.84 -19.17 13.19
N GLU A 291 20.66 -18.50 12.39
CA GLU A 291 21.61 -17.48 12.86
C GLU A 291 20.87 -16.24 13.42
N ALA A 292 19.79 -15.79 12.78
CA ALA A 292 18.98 -14.69 13.29
C ALA A 292 18.42 -15.00 14.69
N LYS A 293 17.87 -16.19 14.87
CA LYS A 293 17.38 -16.65 16.18
C LYS A 293 18.48 -16.70 17.22
N GLN A 294 19.64 -17.25 16.85
CA GLN A 294 20.79 -17.34 17.78
C GLN A 294 21.25 -15.94 18.21
N ARG A 295 21.44 -15.01 17.29
CA ARG A 295 21.86 -13.62 17.59
C ARG A 295 20.92 -12.91 18.53
N VAL A 296 19.60 -13.08 18.34
CA VAL A 296 18.56 -12.52 19.21
C VAL A 296 18.58 -13.17 20.59
N ALA A 297 18.75 -14.50 20.64
CA ALA A 297 18.85 -15.22 21.92
C ALA A 297 20.05 -14.75 22.75
N GLU A 298 21.20 -14.62 22.13
CA GLU A 298 22.45 -14.20 22.80
C GLU A 298 22.36 -12.74 23.27
N LYS A 299 21.92 -11.82 22.40
CA LYS A 299 21.88 -10.38 22.72
C LYS A 299 20.81 -10.01 23.74
N TYR A 300 19.60 -10.58 23.61
CA TYR A 300 18.44 -10.20 24.40
C TYR A 300 18.05 -11.26 25.47
N ASN A 301 18.90 -12.29 25.69
CA ASN A 301 18.67 -13.37 26.64
C ASN A 301 17.30 -14.04 26.48
N ARG A 302 16.90 -14.31 25.22
CA ARG A 302 15.61 -14.88 24.87
C ARG A 302 15.70 -16.39 24.67
N GLN A 303 14.74 -17.13 25.24
CA GLN A 303 14.58 -18.56 24.97
C GLN A 303 13.69 -18.78 23.73
N PHE A 304 14.11 -19.66 22.84
CA PHE A 304 13.33 -20.09 21.69
C PHE A 304 12.15 -20.97 22.15
N ARG A 305 10.94 -20.63 21.67
CA ARG A 305 9.73 -21.44 21.89
C ARG A 305 9.38 -22.27 20.64
N ASN A 306 9.50 -21.64 19.47
CA ASN A 306 9.20 -22.27 18.21
C ASN A 306 10.48 -22.40 17.34
N PRO A 307 11.03 -23.62 17.15
CA PRO A 307 12.24 -23.80 16.36
C PRO A 307 12.01 -23.71 14.84
N PHE A 308 10.76 -23.65 14.38
CA PHE A 308 10.43 -23.73 12.95
C PHE A 308 9.91 -22.42 12.37
N ASP A 309 9.64 -21.42 13.22
CA ASP A 309 9.05 -20.15 12.79
C ASP A 309 9.55 -19.00 13.64
N LEU A 310 9.40 -17.76 13.16
CA LEU A 310 9.60 -16.55 13.97
C LEU A 310 8.31 -16.22 14.72
N GLU A 311 8.43 -15.99 16.01
CA GLU A 311 7.35 -15.39 16.78
C GLU A 311 7.34 -13.86 16.52
N PRO A 312 6.18 -13.17 16.62
CA PRO A 312 6.10 -11.72 16.40
C PRO A 312 7.10 -10.90 17.21
N GLU A 313 7.40 -11.32 18.43
CA GLU A 313 8.40 -10.67 19.29
C GLU A 313 9.82 -10.90 18.76
N GLU A 314 10.12 -12.05 18.16
CA GLU A 314 11.42 -12.33 17.55
C GLU A 314 11.64 -11.48 16.29
N GLU A 315 10.60 -11.27 15.46
CA GLU A 315 10.66 -10.33 14.34
C GLU A 315 11.06 -8.92 14.81
N VAL A 316 10.40 -8.42 15.88
CA VAL A 316 10.71 -7.11 16.47
C VAL A 316 12.16 -7.05 16.95
N LEU A 317 12.64 -8.07 17.66
CA LEU A 317 14.01 -8.12 18.19
C LEU A 317 15.06 -8.26 17.08
N ILE A 318 14.76 -8.99 16.01
CA ILE A 318 15.62 -9.06 14.81
C ILE A 318 15.72 -7.66 14.17
N GLY A 319 14.58 -6.99 13.95
CA GLY A 319 14.58 -5.64 13.42
C GLY A 319 15.37 -4.66 14.29
N GLN A 320 15.22 -4.74 15.60
CA GLN A 320 15.98 -3.94 16.56
C GLN A 320 17.48 -4.24 16.49
N TYR A 321 17.86 -5.52 16.44
CA TYR A 321 19.26 -5.96 16.33
C TYR A 321 19.91 -5.34 15.09
N PHE A 322 19.29 -5.46 13.91
CA PHE A 322 19.86 -4.94 12.67
C PHE A 322 19.87 -3.41 12.62
N LYS A 323 18.92 -2.75 13.28
CA LYS A 323 18.94 -1.29 13.44
C LYS A 323 20.08 -0.82 14.32
N GLU A 324 20.34 -1.50 15.43
CA GLU A 324 21.40 -1.16 16.38
C GLU A 324 22.80 -1.45 15.83
N GLU A 325 23.01 -2.62 15.21
CA GLU A 325 24.33 -3.07 14.76
C GLU A 325 24.72 -2.55 13.37
N TYR A 326 23.74 -2.38 12.48
CA TYR A 326 23.99 -2.05 11.07
C TYR A 326 23.33 -0.77 10.61
N GLY A 327 22.52 -0.11 11.45
CA GLY A 327 21.76 1.09 11.06
C GLY A 327 20.61 0.82 10.10
N SER A 328 20.36 -0.45 9.73
CA SER A 328 19.35 -0.82 8.73
C SER A 328 17.96 -0.93 9.32
N ASP A 329 16.99 -0.34 8.65
CA ASP A 329 15.57 -0.53 8.95
C ASP A 329 15.01 -1.85 8.37
N PHE A 330 15.74 -2.49 7.45
CA PHE A 330 15.37 -3.72 6.75
C PHE A 330 16.34 -4.86 7.04
N VAL A 331 15.86 -6.09 6.97
CA VAL A 331 16.68 -7.28 6.96
C VAL A 331 15.98 -8.43 6.23
N PHE A 332 16.67 -9.11 5.32
CA PHE A 332 16.24 -10.39 4.77
C PHE A 332 16.61 -11.51 5.74
N VAL A 333 15.61 -12.24 6.20
CA VAL A 333 15.79 -13.50 6.92
C VAL A 333 15.60 -14.64 5.91
N THR A 334 16.61 -15.48 5.74
CA THR A 334 16.66 -16.49 4.68
C THR A 334 16.67 -17.92 5.23
N HIS A 335 16.43 -18.90 4.38
CA HIS A 335 16.50 -20.32 4.71
C HIS A 335 15.56 -20.72 5.86
N TYR A 336 14.28 -20.48 5.65
CA TYR A 336 13.27 -20.95 6.61
C TYR A 336 13.10 -22.46 6.58
N PRO A 337 12.74 -23.09 7.70
CA PRO A 337 12.49 -24.51 7.76
C PRO A 337 11.44 -25.01 6.77
N SER A 338 11.75 -26.07 6.01
CA SER A 338 10.90 -26.61 4.94
C SER A 338 9.49 -26.98 5.42
N LYS A 339 9.33 -27.41 6.68
CA LYS A 339 8.03 -27.72 7.29
C LYS A 339 7.06 -26.55 7.33
N LYS A 340 7.57 -25.30 7.32
CA LYS A 340 6.76 -24.09 7.43
C LYS A 340 6.47 -23.45 6.08
N ARG A 341 7.25 -23.77 5.05
CA ARG A 341 7.07 -23.19 3.71
C ARG A 341 6.07 -24.01 2.88
N PRO A 342 5.40 -23.41 1.90
CA PRO A 342 4.46 -24.10 1.03
C PRO A 342 5.13 -25.24 0.23
N PHE A 343 4.33 -26.15 -0.32
CA PHE A 343 4.81 -27.31 -1.07
C PHE A 343 5.65 -26.96 -2.30
N TYR A 344 5.40 -25.79 -2.90
CA TYR A 344 6.10 -25.33 -4.10
C TYR A 344 7.46 -24.67 -3.82
N ALA A 345 7.79 -24.39 -2.56
CA ALA A 345 9.08 -23.80 -2.20
C ALA A 345 10.23 -24.79 -2.43
N MET A 346 11.32 -24.34 -3.04
CA MET A 346 12.50 -25.15 -3.30
C MET A 346 13.23 -25.44 -1.98
N ASP A 347 13.52 -26.72 -1.71
CA ASP A 347 14.39 -27.07 -0.60
C ASP A 347 15.84 -26.73 -0.93
N ASP A 348 16.65 -26.38 0.09
CA ASP A 348 18.06 -26.12 -0.07
C ASP A 348 18.79 -27.43 -0.42
N PRO A 349 19.46 -27.52 -1.59
CA PRO A 349 20.19 -28.75 -1.96
C PRO A 349 21.32 -29.15 -0.98
N ALA A 350 21.81 -28.21 -0.19
CA ALA A 350 22.82 -28.45 0.82
C ALA A 350 22.23 -29.03 2.13
N ASP A 351 20.99 -28.63 2.45
CA ASP A 351 20.25 -29.12 3.63
C ASP A 351 18.74 -29.02 3.39
N GLU A 352 18.10 -30.10 2.96
CA GLU A 352 16.67 -30.17 2.64
C GLU A 352 15.73 -29.88 3.83
N THR A 353 16.26 -29.73 5.05
CA THR A 353 15.46 -29.28 6.21
C THR A 353 15.08 -27.81 6.11
N TYR A 354 15.79 -27.04 5.28
CA TYR A 354 15.54 -25.63 4.95
C TYR A 354 15.10 -25.44 3.50
N THR A 355 14.63 -24.26 3.18
CA THR A 355 14.22 -23.86 1.83
C THR A 355 15.03 -22.67 1.35
N LEU A 356 15.16 -22.50 0.03
CA LEU A 356 15.68 -21.30 -0.63
C LEU A 356 14.59 -20.22 -0.64
N SER A 357 14.18 -19.80 0.56
CA SER A 357 13.14 -18.79 0.78
C SER A 357 13.60 -17.72 1.73
N PHE A 358 12.90 -16.61 1.73
CA PHE A 358 13.18 -15.48 2.60
C PHE A 358 11.89 -14.77 3.02
N ASP A 359 11.98 -14.04 4.13
CA ASP A 359 11.05 -12.95 4.48
C ASP A 359 11.85 -11.66 4.58
N LEU A 360 11.26 -10.55 4.14
CA LEU A 360 11.80 -9.22 4.40
C LEU A 360 11.11 -8.60 5.59
N LEU A 361 11.88 -8.31 6.63
CA LEU A 361 11.41 -7.58 7.79
C LEU A 361 11.72 -6.09 7.59
N PHE A 362 10.72 -5.24 7.81
CA PHE A 362 10.87 -3.78 7.87
C PHE A 362 10.52 -3.30 9.27
N ARG A 363 11.50 -2.76 9.98
CA ARG A 363 11.37 -2.32 11.38
C ARG A 363 10.75 -3.38 12.28
N GLY A 364 11.16 -4.64 12.10
CA GLY A 364 10.68 -5.76 12.91
C GLY A 364 9.28 -6.27 12.57
N LEU A 365 8.78 -6.00 11.37
CA LEU A 365 7.55 -6.57 10.86
C LEU A 365 7.81 -7.22 9.50
N GLU A 366 7.39 -8.47 9.32
CA GLU A 366 7.35 -9.13 8.03
C GLU A 366 6.41 -8.39 7.08
N ILE A 367 6.98 -7.87 5.97
CA ILE A 367 6.23 -7.21 4.89
C ILE A 367 6.18 -8.05 3.63
N THR A 368 7.14 -8.97 3.44
CA THR A 368 7.29 -9.79 2.24
C THR A 368 7.63 -11.22 2.61
N THR A 369 7.09 -12.15 1.84
CA THR A 369 7.54 -13.54 1.77
C THR A 369 7.87 -13.90 0.33
N GLY A 370 9.06 -14.48 0.10
CA GLY A 370 9.55 -14.85 -1.22
C GLY A 370 10.46 -16.05 -1.23
N GLY A 371 10.92 -16.41 -2.43
CA GLY A 371 11.92 -17.46 -2.61
C GLY A 371 11.88 -18.14 -3.97
N GLN A 372 12.81 -19.07 -4.16
CA GLN A 372 12.88 -19.95 -5.32
C GLN A 372 11.81 -21.03 -5.25
N ARG A 373 11.28 -21.42 -6.41
CA ARG A 373 10.24 -22.44 -6.52
C ARG A 373 10.81 -23.72 -7.11
N ILE A 374 10.17 -24.84 -6.80
CA ILE A 374 10.46 -26.09 -7.49
C ILE A 374 9.96 -25.94 -8.92
N HIS A 375 10.87 -26.12 -9.89
CA HIS A 375 10.54 -26.04 -11.32
C HIS A 375 10.51 -27.41 -12.00
N ASP A 376 11.17 -28.42 -11.43
CA ASP A 376 11.12 -29.79 -11.91
C ASP A 376 9.81 -30.47 -11.53
N TYR A 377 9.10 -31.02 -12.53
CA TYR A 377 7.80 -31.67 -12.33
C TYR A 377 7.87 -32.85 -11.36
N ASN A 378 8.91 -33.70 -11.49
CA ASN A 378 9.01 -34.92 -10.67
C ASN A 378 9.30 -34.59 -9.21
N LYS A 379 10.19 -33.62 -8.96
CA LYS A 379 10.48 -33.12 -7.61
C LYS A 379 9.24 -32.44 -6.99
N LEU A 380 8.46 -31.73 -7.79
CA LEU A 380 7.20 -31.11 -7.31
C LEU A 380 6.19 -32.19 -6.90
N MET A 381 5.99 -33.20 -7.72
CA MET A 381 5.10 -34.34 -7.42
C MET A 381 5.55 -35.12 -6.21
N GLU A 382 6.87 -35.39 -6.07
CA GLU A 382 7.43 -36.03 -4.89
C GLU A 382 7.13 -35.23 -3.61
N LYS A 383 7.34 -33.91 -3.64
CA LYS A 383 7.07 -33.03 -2.48
C LYS A 383 5.58 -32.96 -2.13
N ILE A 384 4.68 -32.92 -3.13
CA ILE A 384 3.23 -33.01 -2.94
C ILE A 384 2.86 -34.31 -2.24
N ALA A 385 3.37 -35.46 -2.74
CA ALA A 385 3.13 -36.78 -2.15
C ALA A 385 3.68 -36.88 -0.72
N LYS A 386 4.91 -36.42 -0.49
CA LYS A 386 5.56 -36.42 0.84
C LYS A 386 4.76 -35.60 1.88
N ARG A 387 3.97 -34.60 1.43
CA ARG A 387 3.08 -33.81 2.28
C ARG A 387 1.66 -34.37 2.40
N GLY A 388 1.38 -35.51 1.77
CA GLY A 388 0.05 -36.11 1.78
C GLY A 388 -1.04 -35.25 1.11
N MET A 389 -0.66 -34.41 0.13
CA MET A 389 -1.59 -33.52 -0.56
C MET A 389 -2.21 -34.24 -1.76
N GLU A 390 -3.51 -33.97 -2.00
CA GLU A 390 -4.21 -34.42 -3.20
C GLU A 390 -4.00 -33.43 -4.35
N THR A 391 -3.87 -33.97 -5.57
CA THR A 391 -3.65 -33.14 -6.78
C THR A 391 -4.94 -32.74 -7.49
N GLU A 392 -6.09 -33.25 -7.05
CA GLU A 392 -7.39 -32.86 -7.59
C GLU A 392 -7.59 -31.33 -7.51
N GLY A 393 -7.99 -30.72 -8.64
CA GLY A 393 -8.13 -29.27 -8.77
C GLY A 393 -6.82 -28.51 -8.98
N MET A 394 -5.69 -29.22 -9.18
CA MET A 394 -4.38 -28.65 -9.52
C MET A 394 -3.90 -29.02 -10.92
N GLU A 395 -4.76 -29.64 -11.74
CA GLU A 395 -4.37 -30.23 -13.03
C GLU A 395 -3.74 -29.20 -13.98
N SER A 396 -4.34 -28.01 -14.08
CA SER A 396 -3.82 -26.94 -14.94
C SER A 396 -2.45 -26.42 -14.45
N TYR A 397 -2.29 -26.28 -13.14
CA TYR A 397 -1.02 -25.88 -12.53
C TYR A 397 0.06 -26.93 -12.81
N LEU A 398 -0.21 -28.19 -12.50
CA LEU A 398 0.74 -29.29 -12.71
C LEU A 398 1.06 -29.53 -14.20
N SER A 399 0.10 -29.25 -15.09
CA SER A 399 0.32 -29.31 -16.53
C SER A 399 1.38 -28.33 -17.02
N ALA A 400 1.44 -27.11 -16.48
CA ALA A 400 2.50 -26.16 -16.79
C ALA A 400 3.90 -26.75 -16.52
N PHE A 401 4.09 -27.35 -15.34
CA PHE A 401 5.36 -27.97 -14.95
C PHE A 401 5.69 -29.21 -15.79
N LYS A 402 4.67 -30.03 -16.09
CA LYS A 402 4.83 -31.24 -16.91
C LYS A 402 5.34 -30.93 -18.32
N HIS A 403 5.03 -29.75 -18.85
CA HIS A 403 5.44 -29.31 -20.19
C HIS A 403 6.68 -28.41 -20.18
N GLY A 404 7.32 -28.23 -19.03
CA GLY A 404 8.58 -27.52 -18.88
C GLY A 404 8.42 -26.12 -18.28
N MET A 405 9.08 -25.91 -17.13
CA MET A 405 9.15 -24.63 -16.46
C MET A 405 10.61 -24.25 -16.23
N PRO A 406 11.00 -22.98 -16.46
CA PRO A 406 12.36 -22.55 -16.13
C PRO A 406 12.57 -22.51 -14.61
N PRO A 407 13.83 -22.53 -14.12
CA PRO A 407 14.13 -22.10 -12.76
C PRO A 407 13.49 -20.74 -12.51
N HIS A 408 12.68 -20.62 -11.46
CA HIS A 408 11.92 -19.41 -11.19
C HIS A 408 11.72 -19.17 -9.70
N GLY A 409 11.38 -17.94 -9.38
CA GLY A 409 11.04 -17.51 -8.04
C GLY A 409 10.30 -16.21 -8.04
N GLY A 410 9.82 -15.82 -6.88
CA GLY A 410 9.06 -14.60 -6.71
C GLY A 410 8.70 -14.34 -5.27
N LEU A 411 7.85 -13.35 -5.09
CA LEU A 411 7.45 -12.89 -3.76
C LEU A 411 6.02 -12.32 -3.76
N GLY A 412 5.52 -12.08 -2.55
CA GLY A 412 4.31 -11.29 -2.30
C GLY A 412 4.57 -10.31 -1.16
N ILE A 413 4.24 -9.04 -1.40
CA ILE A 413 4.40 -7.93 -0.44
C ILE A 413 3.01 -7.48 0.01
N GLY A 414 2.79 -7.34 1.33
CA GLY A 414 1.58 -6.72 1.86
C GLY A 414 1.65 -5.19 1.76
N LEU A 415 0.88 -4.59 0.84
CA LEU A 415 0.89 -3.13 0.61
C LEU A 415 0.58 -2.34 1.89
N GLU A 416 -0.42 -2.76 2.64
CA GLU A 416 -0.86 -2.10 3.86
C GLU A 416 0.20 -2.20 4.97
N ARG A 417 0.89 -3.35 5.10
CA ARG A 417 2.00 -3.50 6.06
C ARG A 417 3.19 -2.61 5.72
N LEU A 418 3.60 -2.59 4.44
CA LEU A 418 4.68 -1.72 3.96
C LEU A 418 4.32 -0.24 4.17
N THR A 419 3.09 0.15 3.82
CA THR A 419 2.60 1.52 4.03
C THR A 419 2.59 1.87 5.52
N MET A 420 2.01 1.03 6.38
CA MET A 420 1.93 1.23 7.83
C MET A 420 3.31 1.47 8.45
N GLN A 421 4.29 0.62 8.12
CA GLN A 421 5.65 0.76 8.63
C GLN A 421 6.33 2.02 8.10
N LEU A 422 6.09 2.40 6.84
CA LEU A 422 6.70 3.59 6.26
C LEU A 422 6.18 4.88 6.91
N ILE A 423 4.87 4.96 7.17
CA ILE A 423 4.24 6.13 7.83
C ILE A 423 4.42 6.13 9.36
N GLY A 424 4.93 5.04 9.94
CA GLY A 424 5.20 4.93 11.38
C GLY A 424 3.95 4.72 12.25
N GLU A 425 2.90 4.13 11.69
CA GLU A 425 1.71 3.72 12.45
C GLU A 425 1.85 2.28 12.95
N ASP A 426 1.14 1.96 14.04
CA ASP A 426 1.23 0.65 14.71
C ASP A 426 0.02 -0.26 14.44
N ASN A 427 -0.93 0.20 13.61
CA ASN A 427 -2.15 -0.53 13.27
C ASN A 427 -2.40 -0.48 11.76
N VAL A 428 -2.44 -1.64 11.13
CA VAL A 428 -2.60 -1.79 9.68
C VAL A 428 -3.89 -1.16 9.14
N ARG A 429 -4.90 -0.96 9.99
CA ARG A 429 -6.15 -0.28 9.63
C ARG A 429 -5.96 1.21 9.33
N GLU A 430 -4.92 1.84 9.90
CA GLU A 430 -4.56 3.22 9.53
C GLU A 430 -4.07 3.32 8.08
N ALA A 431 -3.44 2.27 7.58
CA ALA A 431 -2.94 2.17 6.20
C ALA A 431 -3.91 1.44 5.25
N THR A 432 -5.15 1.20 5.67
CA THR A 432 -6.18 0.53 4.86
C THR A 432 -7.32 1.48 4.60
N LEU A 433 -7.72 1.61 3.33
CA LEU A 433 -8.77 2.56 2.94
C LEU A 433 -10.11 2.20 3.59
N PHE A 434 -10.53 0.95 3.43
CA PHE A 434 -11.72 0.36 4.04
C PHE A 434 -11.36 -1.05 4.55
N PRO A 435 -10.89 -1.19 5.80
CA PRO A 435 -10.39 -2.47 6.30
C PRO A 435 -11.51 -3.52 6.44
N ARG A 436 -11.14 -4.77 6.16
CA ARG A 436 -11.94 -5.96 6.43
C ARG A 436 -11.22 -6.81 7.47
N ASP A 437 -11.91 -7.08 8.57
CA ASP A 437 -11.44 -7.92 9.66
C ASP A 437 -12.61 -8.68 10.31
N LEU A 438 -12.37 -9.39 11.42
CA LEU A 438 -13.39 -10.18 12.11
C LEU A 438 -14.63 -9.39 12.52
N SER A 439 -14.50 -8.09 12.75
CA SER A 439 -15.57 -7.23 13.28
C SER A 439 -16.10 -6.24 12.26
N ARG A 440 -15.42 -6.08 11.12
CA ARG A 440 -15.74 -5.04 10.14
C ARG A 440 -15.88 -5.63 8.72
N LEU A 441 -17.11 -5.62 8.23
CA LEU A 441 -17.46 -6.02 6.86
C LEU A 441 -18.00 -4.84 6.04
N GLU A 442 -18.49 -3.80 6.70
CA GLU A 442 -19.03 -2.59 6.08
C GLU A 442 -18.04 -1.42 6.22
N PRO A 443 -18.15 -0.42 5.30
CA PRO A 443 -17.36 0.81 5.41
C PRO A 443 -17.59 1.56 6.71
#